data_3faab63ba4f4237754e7572947b8b56b
#
_entry.id   3faab63ba4f4237754e7572947b8b56b
#
_cell.length_a   1.000
_cell.length_b   1.000
_cell.length_c   1.000
_cell.angle_alpha   90.00
_cell.angle_beta   90.00
_cell.angle_gamma   90.00
#
_symmetry.space_group_name_H-M   'P 1'
#
loop_
_entity.id
_entity.type
_entity.pdbx_description
1 polymer ?
#
loop_
_entity_poly.entity_id
_entity_poly.type
_entity_poly.pdbx_seq_one_letter_code
_entity_poly.pdbx_strand_id
1 'polypeptide(L)'
;LRSDKKNTDELAFAWIIDFPLFVEQTKEDFYHGAGAKYAPSHHMFTAPHPDDTLLLDKNPLKVRGLQHDMVLNGREVGGGSIRIHEKNIQEKVFDLIGFSDKQKNEFKHMLTAFTYGVPPHGGIAPGIDRFLYAALGEPSLREVVAFPMTASGATAVMEAPSLASDEQLSELSIKIVKK
;
A
#
# COMPACT_ATOMS: atom_id res chain seq x y z
N LEU A 1 -11.48 -15.93 20.29
CA LEU A 1 -11.67 -17.30 20.82
C LEU A 1 -10.66 -18.22 20.12
N ARG A 2 -9.41 -18.22 20.57
CA ARG A 2 -8.41 -19.19 20.09
C ARG A 2 -8.51 -20.44 20.96
N SER A 3 -8.84 -21.59 20.34
CA SER A 3 -8.49 -22.86 20.94
C SER A 3 -6.97 -23.00 20.88
N ASP A 4 -6.32 -23.36 21.97
CA ASP A 4 -4.86 -23.53 22.06
C ASP A 4 -4.31 -24.73 21.26
N LYS A 5 -5.16 -25.40 20.49
CA LYS A 5 -4.77 -26.45 19.56
C LYS A 5 -4.75 -25.89 18.15
N LYS A 6 -3.57 -25.51 17.68
CA LYS A 6 -3.34 -25.26 16.25
C LYS A 6 -3.53 -26.59 15.53
N ASN A 7 -4.64 -26.74 14.80
CA ASN A 7 -4.72 -27.74 13.77
C ASN A 7 -3.89 -27.20 12.59
N THR A 8 -2.69 -27.73 12.41
CA THR A 8 -1.73 -27.29 11.38
C THR A 8 -2.18 -27.61 9.97
N ASP A 9 -3.19 -28.48 9.82
CA ASP A 9 -3.70 -28.95 8.54
C ASP A 9 -4.91 -28.12 8.06
N GLU A 10 -5.41 -27.22 8.88
CA GLU A 10 -6.55 -26.36 8.54
C GLU A 10 -6.09 -25.05 7.88
N LEU A 11 -6.65 -24.74 6.71
CA LEU A 11 -6.46 -23.48 6.02
C LEU A 11 -7.65 -22.55 6.33
N ALA A 12 -7.51 -21.74 7.38
CA ALA A 12 -8.53 -20.80 7.82
C ALA A 12 -8.35 -19.45 7.15
N PHE A 13 -9.24 -19.11 6.21
CA PHE A 13 -9.26 -17.83 5.52
C PHE A 13 -10.21 -16.84 6.20
N ALA A 14 -9.82 -15.56 6.16
CA ALA A 14 -10.65 -14.45 6.57
C ALA A 14 -10.40 -13.22 5.68
N TRP A 15 -11.44 -12.38 5.51
CA TRP A 15 -11.30 -11.03 4.96
C TRP A 15 -11.29 -10.02 6.08
N ILE A 16 -10.36 -9.08 6.02
CA ILE A 16 -10.38 -7.88 6.84
C ILE A 16 -10.85 -6.74 5.95
N ILE A 17 -11.91 -6.08 6.37
CA ILE A 17 -12.58 -5.01 5.64
C ILE A 17 -12.88 -3.84 6.60
N ASP A 18 -13.48 -2.78 6.08
CA ASP A 18 -13.90 -1.60 6.86
C ASP A 18 -12.74 -0.88 7.58
N PHE A 19 -11.57 -0.86 6.95
CA PHE A 19 -10.45 -0.06 7.43
C PHE A 19 -10.79 1.44 7.39
N PRO A 20 -10.20 2.26 8.26
CA PRO A 20 -10.29 3.71 8.09
C PRO A 20 -9.65 4.13 6.76
N LEU A 21 -10.29 5.04 6.02
CA LEU A 21 -9.72 5.58 4.77
C LEU A 21 -8.51 6.48 5.05
N PHE A 22 -8.59 7.26 6.14
CA PHE A 22 -7.54 8.18 6.58
C PHE A 22 -7.11 7.91 8.01
N VAL A 23 -5.87 8.25 8.29
CA VAL A 23 -5.29 8.35 9.63
C VAL A 23 -4.80 9.77 9.88
N GLU A 24 -4.64 10.17 11.14
CA GLU A 24 -3.96 11.43 11.45
C GLU A 24 -2.50 11.34 11.07
N GLN A 25 -2.02 12.34 10.34
CA GLN A 25 -0.61 12.42 9.99
C GLN A 25 0.20 12.94 11.18
N THR A 26 1.18 12.17 11.62
CA THR A 26 2.18 12.63 12.59
C THR A 26 3.33 13.33 11.87
N LYS A 27 4.19 14.03 12.61
CA LYS A 27 5.39 14.65 12.03
C LYS A 27 6.39 13.63 11.47
N GLU A 28 6.28 12.38 11.90
CA GLU A 28 7.13 11.26 11.49
C GLU A 28 6.60 10.56 10.24
N ASP A 29 5.26 10.61 10.03
CA ASP A 29 4.56 9.95 8.92
C ASP A 29 4.29 10.92 7.75
N PHE A 30 5.33 11.62 7.30
CA PHE A 30 5.18 12.63 6.26
C PHE A 30 4.92 11.99 4.89
N TYR A 31 3.67 11.78 4.56
CA TYR A 31 3.26 11.16 3.31
C TYR A 31 3.37 12.15 2.14
N HIS A 32 4.26 11.86 1.18
CA HIS A 32 4.54 12.69 0.01
C HIS A 32 4.86 14.16 0.25
N GLY A 33 5.29 14.50 1.47
CA GLY A 33 5.73 15.87 1.77
C GLY A 33 4.63 16.91 1.79
N ALA A 34 3.36 16.51 1.88
CA ALA A 34 2.23 17.44 1.79
C ALA A 34 1.96 18.22 3.07
N GLY A 35 2.36 17.72 4.24
CA GLY A 35 2.21 18.43 5.53
C GLY A 35 0.77 18.63 5.99
N ALA A 36 -0.17 17.83 5.46
CA ALA A 36 -1.58 17.91 5.81
C ALA A 36 -1.88 17.20 7.14
N LYS A 37 -3.09 17.42 7.64
CA LYS A 37 -3.58 16.76 8.85
C LYS A 37 -3.83 15.25 8.66
N TYR A 38 -4.15 14.83 7.44
CA TYR A 38 -4.57 13.48 7.11
C TYR A 38 -3.60 12.80 6.15
N ALA A 39 -3.38 11.49 6.36
CA ALA A 39 -2.71 10.60 5.42
C ALA A 39 -3.66 9.45 5.06
N PRO A 40 -3.59 8.91 3.84
CA PRO A 40 -4.35 7.71 3.50
C PRO A 40 -3.80 6.52 4.28
N SER A 41 -4.68 5.68 4.84
CA SER A 41 -4.25 4.49 5.60
C SER A 41 -3.67 3.38 4.72
N HIS A 42 -4.02 3.37 3.44
CA HIS A 42 -3.50 2.43 2.44
C HIS A 42 -2.82 3.21 1.31
N HIS A 43 -3.60 3.79 0.37
CA HIS A 43 -3.10 4.71 -0.66
C HIS A 43 -4.24 5.65 -1.12
N MET A 44 -3.86 6.76 -1.72
CA MET A 44 -4.74 7.86 -2.11
C MET A 44 -5.76 7.56 -3.22
N PHE A 45 -5.71 6.37 -3.80
CA PHE A 45 -6.63 5.94 -4.87
C PHE A 45 -7.70 4.98 -4.37
N THR A 46 -7.71 4.62 -3.08
CA THR A 46 -8.73 3.77 -2.46
C THR A 46 -10.06 4.52 -2.36
N ALA A 47 -11.14 3.89 -2.81
CA ALA A 47 -12.47 4.48 -2.72
C ALA A 47 -12.97 4.53 -1.27
N PRO A 48 -13.67 5.60 -0.89
CA PRO A 48 -14.45 5.63 0.35
C PRO A 48 -15.62 4.65 0.28
N HIS A 49 -16.05 4.14 1.41
CA HIS A 49 -17.29 3.39 1.50
C HIS A 49 -18.45 4.29 1.05
N PRO A 50 -19.39 3.79 0.21
CA PRO A 50 -20.48 4.62 -0.34
C PRO A 50 -21.31 5.33 0.74
N ASP A 51 -21.62 4.66 1.83
CA ASP A 51 -22.42 5.22 2.94
C ASP A 51 -21.70 6.36 3.68
N ASP A 52 -20.38 6.43 3.58
CA ASP A 52 -19.53 7.36 4.32
C ASP A 52 -19.08 8.55 3.47
N THR A 53 -19.42 8.62 2.21
CA THR A 53 -18.94 9.65 1.27
C THR A 53 -19.19 11.08 1.78
N LEU A 54 -20.35 11.32 2.42
CA LEU A 54 -20.65 12.63 3.01
C LEU A 54 -19.80 12.98 4.22
N LEU A 55 -19.13 12.01 4.83
CA LEU A 55 -18.22 12.25 5.95
C LEU A 55 -16.86 12.80 5.49
N LEU A 56 -16.53 12.71 4.20
CA LEU A 56 -15.30 13.30 3.66
C LEU A 56 -15.21 14.82 3.97
N ASP A 57 -16.35 15.51 3.98
CA ASP A 57 -16.41 16.94 4.30
C ASP A 57 -16.52 17.22 5.80
N LYS A 58 -17.08 16.30 6.57
CA LYS A 58 -17.45 16.55 7.97
C LYS A 58 -16.46 15.94 8.96
N ASN A 59 -16.06 14.71 8.73
CA ASN A 59 -15.18 13.96 9.62
C ASN A 59 -14.41 12.86 8.85
N PRO A 60 -13.34 13.21 8.11
CA PRO A 60 -12.58 12.28 7.28
C PRO A 60 -12.05 11.06 8.03
N LEU A 61 -11.71 11.19 9.31
CA LEU A 61 -11.19 10.07 10.12
C LEU A 61 -12.24 8.96 10.41
N LYS A 62 -13.52 9.24 10.17
CA LYS A 62 -14.59 8.24 10.34
C LYS A 62 -15.01 7.61 9.02
N VAL A 63 -14.41 8.00 7.91
CA VAL A 63 -14.68 7.41 6.61
C VAL A 63 -14.00 6.06 6.53
N ARG A 64 -14.78 5.00 6.25
CA ARG A 64 -14.24 3.69 5.92
C ARG A 64 -13.74 3.69 4.48
N GLY A 65 -12.63 3.01 4.24
CA GLY A 65 -12.09 2.76 2.91
C GLY A 65 -12.48 1.37 2.41
N LEU A 66 -12.51 1.21 1.10
CA LEU A 66 -12.77 -0.07 0.43
C LEU A 66 -11.48 -0.88 0.16
N GLN A 67 -10.44 -0.68 0.98
CA GLN A 67 -9.32 -1.61 1.02
C GLN A 67 -9.72 -2.88 1.79
N HIS A 68 -9.05 -3.96 1.44
CA HIS A 68 -9.32 -5.27 2.01
C HIS A 68 -8.07 -6.13 2.00
N ASP A 69 -7.92 -6.95 3.04
CA ASP A 69 -6.84 -7.91 3.16
C ASP A 69 -7.40 -9.33 3.24
N MET A 70 -6.78 -10.24 2.51
CA MET A 70 -7.00 -11.66 2.65
C MET A 70 -5.99 -12.21 3.66
N VAL A 71 -6.51 -12.84 4.69
CA VAL A 71 -5.72 -13.43 5.78
C VAL A 71 -5.87 -14.94 5.76
N LEU A 72 -4.75 -15.65 5.87
CA LEU A 72 -4.68 -17.11 6.03
C LEU A 72 -3.99 -17.44 7.35
N ASN A 73 -4.65 -18.19 8.22
CA ASN A 73 -4.11 -18.62 9.52
C ASN A 73 -3.53 -17.45 10.36
N GLY A 74 -4.17 -16.28 10.30
CA GLY A 74 -3.74 -15.08 11.02
C GLY A 74 -2.62 -14.29 10.35
N ARG A 75 -2.25 -14.62 9.10
CA ARG A 75 -1.22 -13.93 8.31
C ARG A 75 -1.85 -13.32 7.06
N GLU A 76 -1.59 -12.05 6.80
CA GLU A 76 -1.97 -11.40 5.55
C GLU A 76 -1.24 -12.07 4.38
N VAL A 77 -2.01 -12.55 3.40
CA VAL A 77 -1.50 -13.24 2.21
C VAL A 77 -1.87 -12.54 0.91
N GLY A 78 -2.65 -11.48 0.97
CA GLY A 78 -2.97 -10.64 -0.17
C GLY A 78 -3.73 -9.41 0.27
N GLY A 79 -3.49 -8.29 -0.36
CA GLY A 79 -4.19 -7.03 -0.10
C GLY A 79 -4.63 -6.36 -1.40
N GLY A 80 -5.62 -5.49 -1.27
CA GLY A 80 -6.15 -4.76 -2.41
C GLY A 80 -7.15 -3.69 -2.04
N SER A 81 -7.75 -3.09 -3.04
CA SER A 81 -8.82 -2.12 -2.81
C SER A 81 -9.73 -1.95 -4.03
N ILE A 82 -10.96 -1.52 -3.78
CA ILE A 82 -11.77 -0.88 -4.79
C ILE A 82 -11.25 0.55 -4.96
N ARG A 83 -11.14 0.99 -6.21
CA ARG A 83 -10.52 2.27 -6.57
C ARG A 83 -11.56 3.37 -6.73
N ILE A 84 -11.12 4.60 -6.48
CA ILE A 84 -11.90 5.77 -6.88
C ILE A 84 -11.97 5.79 -8.40
N HIS A 85 -13.18 5.99 -8.94
CA HIS A 85 -13.43 6.12 -10.38
C HIS A 85 -14.15 7.44 -10.72
N GLU A 86 -14.49 8.23 -9.71
CA GLU A 86 -15.09 9.56 -9.83
C GLU A 86 -14.07 10.66 -9.62
N LYS A 87 -13.96 11.56 -10.59
CA LYS A 87 -12.99 12.66 -10.56
C LYS A 87 -13.12 13.54 -9.32
N ASN A 88 -14.36 13.96 -8.99
CA ASN A 88 -14.64 14.82 -7.84
C ASN A 88 -14.22 14.19 -6.50
N ILE A 89 -14.43 12.89 -6.33
CA ILE A 89 -14.01 12.15 -5.14
C ILE A 89 -12.48 12.09 -5.07
N GLN A 90 -11.80 11.83 -6.19
CA GLN A 90 -10.34 11.78 -6.23
C GLN A 90 -9.72 13.15 -5.93
N GLU A 91 -10.25 14.22 -6.50
CA GLU A 91 -9.79 15.59 -6.20
C GLU A 91 -9.98 15.91 -4.71
N LYS A 92 -11.12 15.52 -4.13
CA LYS A 92 -11.39 15.69 -2.70
C LYS A 92 -10.39 14.96 -1.81
N VAL A 93 -10.05 13.71 -2.15
CA VAL A 93 -9.03 12.94 -1.43
C VAL A 93 -7.67 13.65 -1.52
N PHE A 94 -7.28 14.15 -2.69
CA PHE A 94 -6.05 14.91 -2.86
C PHE A 94 -6.02 16.18 -2.00
N ASP A 95 -7.15 16.90 -1.89
CA ASP A 95 -7.27 18.07 -1.03
C ASP A 95 -7.08 17.72 0.45
N LEU A 96 -7.72 16.63 0.90
CA LEU A 96 -7.65 16.18 2.29
C LEU A 96 -6.23 15.78 2.72
N ILE A 97 -5.46 15.17 1.82
CA ILE A 97 -4.06 14.81 2.06
C ILE A 97 -3.09 15.96 1.76
N GLY A 98 -3.60 17.13 1.38
CA GLY A 98 -2.83 18.38 1.25
C GLY A 98 -2.00 18.50 -0.02
N PHE A 99 -2.42 17.85 -1.12
CA PHE A 99 -1.73 18.02 -2.40
C PHE A 99 -1.85 19.45 -2.92
N SER A 100 -0.71 20.01 -3.28
CA SER A 100 -0.63 21.28 -4.03
C SER A 100 -1.11 21.08 -5.48
N ASP A 101 -1.45 22.19 -6.14
CA ASP A 101 -1.83 22.16 -7.56
C ASP A 101 -0.75 21.53 -8.45
N LYS A 102 0.53 21.74 -8.11
CA LYS A 102 1.66 21.09 -8.81
C LYS A 102 1.59 19.57 -8.69
N GLN A 103 1.36 19.02 -7.49
CA GLN A 103 1.25 17.59 -7.25
C GLN A 103 0.01 17.00 -7.92
N LYS A 104 -1.15 17.68 -7.87
CA LYS A 104 -2.37 17.28 -8.59
C LYS A 104 -2.14 17.25 -10.11
N ASN A 105 -1.34 18.18 -10.63
CA ASN A 105 -1.04 18.24 -12.06
C ASN A 105 -0.21 17.02 -12.54
N GLU A 106 0.57 16.38 -11.68
CA GLU A 106 1.27 15.13 -11.99
C GLU A 106 0.28 14.00 -12.31
N PHE A 107 -0.94 14.03 -11.72
CA PHE A 107 -2.03 13.09 -11.96
C PHE A 107 -3.08 13.58 -12.98
N LYS A 108 -2.79 14.70 -13.68
CA LYS A 108 -3.74 15.31 -14.63
C LYS A 108 -4.23 14.32 -15.69
N HIS A 109 -3.36 13.47 -16.19
CA HIS A 109 -3.71 12.45 -17.20
C HIS A 109 -4.79 11.49 -16.67
N MET A 110 -4.68 11.03 -15.42
CA MET A 110 -5.66 10.17 -14.76
C MET A 110 -6.98 10.91 -14.51
N LEU A 111 -6.92 12.13 -13.95
CA LEU A 111 -8.10 12.97 -13.70
C LEU A 111 -8.83 13.32 -15.01
N THR A 112 -8.09 13.49 -16.11
CA THR A 112 -8.67 13.69 -17.44
C THR A 112 -9.37 12.42 -17.92
N ALA A 113 -8.74 11.26 -17.77
CA ALA A 113 -9.36 9.98 -18.13
C ALA A 113 -10.71 9.78 -17.40
N PHE A 114 -10.80 10.16 -16.12
CA PHE A 114 -12.03 10.06 -15.34
C PHE A 114 -13.19 10.88 -15.93
N THR A 115 -12.91 11.95 -16.68
CA THR A 115 -13.96 12.75 -17.33
C THR A 115 -14.64 12.04 -18.50
N TYR A 116 -14.01 10.99 -19.05
CA TYR A 116 -14.57 10.18 -20.13
C TYR A 116 -15.41 8.99 -19.62
N GLY A 117 -15.47 8.81 -18.30
CA GLY A 117 -16.20 7.72 -17.65
C GLY A 117 -15.33 6.48 -17.46
N VAL A 118 -14.84 6.32 -16.23
CA VAL A 118 -14.08 5.13 -15.81
C VAL A 118 -15.05 4.17 -15.11
N PRO A 119 -15.12 2.89 -15.49
CA PRO A 119 -15.95 1.93 -14.79
C PRO A 119 -15.44 1.70 -13.35
N PRO A 120 -16.32 1.30 -12.42
CA PRO A 120 -15.87 0.78 -11.13
C PRO A 120 -14.84 -0.33 -11.33
N HIS A 121 -13.72 -0.23 -10.63
CA HIS A 121 -12.60 -1.17 -10.75
C HIS A 121 -11.89 -1.35 -9.42
N GLY A 122 -11.17 -2.43 -9.30
CA GLY A 122 -10.39 -2.77 -8.12
C GLY A 122 -9.58 -4.02 -8.38
N GLY A 123 -8.94 -4.53 -7.36
CA GLY A 123 -8.15 -5.74 -7.47
C GLY A 123 -7.58 -6.17 -6.13
N ILE A 124 -6.93 -7.33 -6.17
CA ILE A 124 -6.16 -7.89 -5.08
C ILE A 124 -4.81 -8.36 -5.62
N ALA A 125 -3.77 -8.20 -4.82
CA ALA A 125 -2.41 -8.67 -5.09
C ALA A 125 -2.06 -9.79 -4.10
N PRO A 126 -2.24 -11.07 -4.46
CA PRO A 126 -1.80 -12.18 -3.63
C PRO A 126 -0.27 -12.25 -3.57
N GLY A 127 0.28 -12.31 -2.36
CA GLY A 127 1.70 -12.55 -2.13
C GLY A 127 1.99 -14.05 -2.16
N ILE A 128 2.57 -14.55 -3.24
CA ILE A 128 2.80 -15.99 -3.41
C ILE A 128 3.64 -16.57 -2.27
N ASP A 129 4.76 -15.93 -1.93
CA ASP A 129 5.61 -16.38 -0.82
C ASP A 129 4.88 -16.31 0.52
N ARG A 130 4.08 -15.26 0.74
CA ARG A 130 3.26 -15.10 1.95
C ARG A 130 2.19 -16.18 2.06
N PHE A 131 1.57 -16.52 0.93
CA PHE A 131 0.61 -17.62 0.86
C PHE A 131 1.26 -18.96 1.19
N LEU A 132 2.38 -19.27 0.55
CA LEU A 132 3.11 -20.53 0.76
C LEU A 132 3.54 -20.70 2.22
N TYR A 133 4.19 -19.68 2.79
CA TYR A 133 4.66 -19.80 4.17
C TYR A 133 3.51 -19.92 5.18
N ALA A 134 2.36 -19.29 4.90
CA ALA A 134 1.18 -19.39 5.75
C ALA A 134 0.51 -20.77 5.61
N ALA A 135 0.39 -21.28 4.39
CA ALA A 135 -0.22 -22.57 4.09
C ALA A 135 0.61 -23.75 4.63
N LEU A 136 1.93 -23.67 4.52
CA LEU A 136 2.86 -24.68 5.02
C LEU A 136 3.12 -24.59 6.53
N GLY A 137 2.65 -23.52 7.17
CA GLY A 137 2.87 -23.30 8.61
C GLY A 137 4.32 -22.95 8.97
N GLU A 138 5.11 -22.51 8.01
CA GLU A 138 6.52 -22.18 8.20
C GLU A 138 6.70 -21.01 9.18
N PRO A 139 7.79 -20.98 9.97
CA PRO A 139 8.03 -19.94 10.96
C PRO A 139 8.40 -18.58 10.33
N SER A 140 8.97 -18.60 9.13
CA SER A 140 9.50 -17.42 8.44
C SER A 140 9.25 -17.48 6.94
N LEU A 141 9.02 -16.31 6.34
CA LEU A 141 8.92 -16.14 4.89
C LEU A 141 10.20 -16.60 4.16
N ARG A 142 11.34 -16.55 4.82
CA ARG A 142 12.64 -16.98 4.24
C ARG A 142 12.71 -18.45 3.93
N GLU A 143 11.90 -19.27 4.59
CA GLU A 143 11.87 -20.73 4.37
C GLU A 143 11.27 -21.13 3.01
N VAL A 144 10.49 -20.22 2.41
CA VAL A 144 9.83 -20.46 1.11
C VAL A 144 10.45 -19.66 -0.04
N VAL A 145 11.49 -18.87 0.23
CA VAL A 145 12.21 -18.09 -0.78
C VAL A 145 13.59 -18.70 -1.03
N ALA A 146 13.87 -19.07 -2.28
CA ALA A 146 15.11 -19.78 -2.65
C ALA A 146 16.39 -18.98 -2.33
N PHE A 147 16.34 -17.64 -2.49
CA PHE A 147 17.48 -16.73 -2.26
C PHE A 147 17.04 -15.53 -1.42
N PRO A 148 16.73 -15.74 -0.12
CA PRO A 148 16.21 -14.67 0.73
C PRO A 148 17.29 -13.62 1.01
N MET A 149 16.86 -12.36 1.04
CA MET A 149 17.73 -11.28 1.50
C MET A 149 17.88 -11.28 3.02
N THR A 150 19.02 -10.81 3.48
CA THR A 150 19.28 -10.52 4.89
C THR A 150 18.46 -9.31 5.37
N ALA A 151 18.41 -9.07 6.68
CA ALA A 151 17.77 -7.89 7.24
C ALA A 151 18.40 -6.56 6.74
N SER A 152 19.66 -6.59 6.32
CA SER A 152 20.35 -5.42 5.73
C SER A 152 20.12 -5.26 4.22
N GLY A 153 19.27 -6.13 3.61
CA GLY A 153 18.99 -6.09 2.18
C GLY A 153 20.08 -6.70 1.30
N ALA A 154 21.02 -7.45 1.89
CA ALA A 154 22.08 -8.11 1.14
C ALA A 154 21.70 -9.54 0.77
N THR A 155 22.20 -10.03 -0.37
CA THR A 155 22.08 -11.43 -0.80
C THR A 155 23.46 -12.09 -0.70
N ALA A 156 23.54 -13.23 -0.01
CA ALA A 156 24.83 -13.92 0.20
C ALA A 156 25.38 -14.52 -1.10
N VAL A 157 24.50 -14.97 -2.01
CA VAL A 157 24.89 -15.67 -3.24
C VAL A 157 25.53 -14.73 -4.27
N MET A 158 25.09 -13.47 -4.33
CA MET A 158 25.53 -12.50 -5.34
C MET A 158 26.37 -11.36 -4.77
N GLU A 159 26.65 -11.39 -3.46
CA GLU A 159 27.31 -10.30 -2.75
C GLU A 159 26.69 -8.90 -3.04
N ALA A 160 25.37 -8.91 -3.30
CA ALA A 160 24.62 -7.70 -3.59
C ALA A 160 23.99 -7.10 -2.30
N PRO A 161 23.80 -5.78 -2.22
CA PRO A 161 24.22 -4.76 -3.20
C PRO A 161 25.72 -4.50 -3.18
N SER A 162 26.28 -4.10 -4.32
CA SER A 162 27.66 -3.64 -4.46
C SER A 162 27.71 -2.15 -4.80
N LEU A 163 28.87 -1.54 -4.60
CA LEU A 163 29.07 -0.14 -4.96
C LEU A 163 29.07 0.00 -6.49
N ALA A 164 28.40 1.04 -6.98
CA ALA A 164 28.50 1.43 -8.39
C ALA A 164 29.91 2.00 -8.67
N SER A 165 30.47 1.68 -9.84
CA SER A 165 31.74 2.26 -10.26
C SER A 165 31.59 3.73 -10.66
N ASP A 166 32.71 4.46 -10.65
CA ASP A 166 32.71 5.87 -11.09
C ASP A 166 32.31 6.02 -12.57
N GLU A 167 32.64 5.02 -13.41
CA GLU A 167 32.23 4.98 -14.81
C GLU A 167 30.70 4.87 -14.93
N GLN A 168 30.09 3.96 -14.17
CA GLN A 168 28.62 3.79 -14.15
C GLN A 168 27.92 5.06 -13.68
N LEU A 169 28.42 5.71 -12.64
CA LEU A 169 27.89 6.97 -12.15
C LEU A 169 28.02 8.09 -13.18
N SER A 170 29.20 8.18 -13.82
CA SER A 170 29.48 9.19 -14.86
C SER A 170 28.58 9.02 -16.09
N GLU A 171 28.37 7.79 -16.55
CA GLU A 171 27.48 7.47 -17.68
C GLU A 171 26.04 7.95 -17.44
N LEU A 172 25.58 7.83 -16.19
CA LEU A 172 24.23 8.28 -15.77
C LEU A 172 24.20 9.76 -15.35
N SER A 173 25.31 10.49 -15.42
CA SER A 173 25.43 11.87 -14.94
C SER A 173 25.06 12.03 -13.45
N ILE A 174 25.36 11.00 -12.63
CA ILE A 174 25.11 10.98 -11.18
C ILE A 174 26.41 11.25 -10.43
N LYS A 175 26.32 12.07 -9.37
CA LYS A 175 27.44 12.34 -8.46
C LYS A 175 27.02 12.10 -7.01
N ILE A 176 27.82 11.32 -6.29
CA ILE A 176 27.61 11.14 -4.85
C ILE A 176 28.11 12.38 -4.12
N VAL A 177 27.22 13.06 -3.41
CA VAL A 177 27.55 14.18 -2.54
C VAL A 177 27.53 13.68 -1.10
N LYS A 178 28.70 13.68 -0.46
CA LYS A 178 28.78 13.42 0.99
C LYS A 178 28.17 14.62 1.72
N LYS A 179 27.21 14.34 2.62
CA LYS A 179 26.67 15.35 3.55
C LYS A 179 27.66 15.65 4.64
#